data_a8f19ae5998f09982a0d2f2de1a673e4
#
_entry.id   a8f19ae5998f09982a0d2f2de1a673e4
#
_cell.length_a   1.000
_cell.length_b   1.000
_cell.length_c   1.000
_cell.angle_alpha   90.00
_cell.angle_beta   90.00
_cell.angle_gamma   90.00
#
_symmetry.space_group_name_H-M   'P 1'
#
loop_
_entity.id
_entity.type
_entity.pdbx_description
1 polymer ?
#
loop_
_entity_poly.entity_id
_entity_poly.type
_entity_poly.pdbx_seq_one_letter_code
_entity_poly.pdbx_strand_id
1 'polypeptide(L)'
;MISVGIDVSKGKSTVCILKPYGEIVSKPFNITHTQKDLSELSSMLFRLNDEVKIVMEATGIYHLPVLTYLQEKGFFVSVVNPYLMKSYRNESLRKAKTDKIDSRIIANYGIDHWFKMKEFQTSGEIYEELKLLGQQYRHYMKLHLLSLAELTHLLDLTMPGIKNLLASWNETNRKDKRSDFVERFWHYDVITSMSEQEFTEEYILWAKEKKYVPSQEKAKVIYALAQESIPTLPSETSSIKMLVTEAVRVLKEVDATLGLILSRMQEIAKTLPEYSVVREMGGVGNTLAPKLIAEIGDVRRFRNGKALVAFAGIDPPPYESGQFVGCNRKISKRGSASLRKVGYETMRSLKMRSRPEDPVYRYVVKKESEGKSKKSAKIAGLNKFLRIYYARVTELYKNI
;
A
#
# COMPACT_ATOMS: atom_id res chain seq x y z
N MET A 1 18.64 -33.27 -11.51
CA MET A 1 17.71 -32.54 -10.63
C MET A 1 18.50 -31.97 -9.45
N ILE A 2 18.76 -30.66 -9.46
CA ILE A 2 19.56 -29.94 -8.45
C ILE A 2 18.78 -28.76 -7.93
N SER A 3 18.60 -28.67 -6.62
CA SER A 3 17.99 -27.54 -5.96
C SER A 3 19.02 -26.63 -5.32
N VAL A 4 18.97 -25.34 -5.66
CA VAL A 4 19.82 -24.28 -5.10
C VAL A 4 18.99 -23.43 -4.17
N GLY A 5 19.21 -23.55 -2.87
CA GLY A 5 18.55 -22.73 -1.86
C GLY A 5 19.37 -21.49 -1.54
N ILE A 6 18.78 -20.33 -1.70
CA ILE A 6 19.42 -19.05 -1.42
C ILE A 6 18.69 -18.34 -0.28
N ASP A 7 19.35 -18.24 0.87
CA ASP A 7 18.89 -17.39 1.97
C ASP A 7 19.44 -15.98 1.76
N VAL A 8 18.53 -15.04 1.47
CA VAL A 8 18.88 -13.69 1.04
C VAL A 8 18.84 -12.71 2.21
N SER A 9 19.92 -11.94 2.39
CA SER A 9 20.00 -10.82 3.30
C SER A 9 20.49 -9.54 2.60
N LYS A 10 20.62 -8.45 3.31
CA LYS A 10 21.05 -7.17 2.74
C LYS A 10 22.49 -7.25 2.23
N GLY A 11 22.68 -7.20 0.90
CA GLY A 11 23.98 -7.17 0.23
C GLY A 11 24.74 -8.47 0.20
N LYS A 12 24.23 -9.54 0.82
CA LYS A 12 24.84 -10.88 0.82
C LYS A 12 23.79 -11.97 0.86
N SER A 13 24.15 -13.17 0.46
CA SER A 13 23.30 -14.37 0.53
C SER A 13 24.11 -15.59 0.93
N THR A 14 23.43 -16.55 1.56
CA THR A 14 24.00 -17.89 1.80
C THR A 14 23.36 -18.86 0.84
N VAL A 15 24.18 -19.61 0.11
CA VAL A 15 23.78 -20.57 -0.93
C VAL A 15 24.07 -21.98 -0.46
N CYS A 16 23.12 -22.89 -0.65
CA CYS A 16 23.28 -24.33 -0.44
C CYS A 16 22.77 -25.08 -1.67
N ILE A 17 23.51 -26.09 -2.12
CA ILE A 17 23.18 -26.88 -3.32
C ILE A 17 22.98 -28.33 -2.93
N LEU A 18 21.78 -28.84 -3.22
CA LEU A 18 21.37 -30.21 -2.88
C LEU A 18 20.85 -30.97 -4.09
N LYS A 19 21.04 -32.28 -4.07
CA LYS A 19 20.31 -33.25 -4.88
C LYS A 19 19.26 -33.99 -4.05
N PRO A 20 18.36 -34.78 -4.69
CA PRO A 20 17.41 -35.62 -3.98
C PRO A 20 18.08 -36.49 -2.89
N TYR A 21 17.27 -36.87 -1.90
CA TYR A 21 17.69 -37.69 -0.74
C TYR A 21 18.70 -37.02 0.19
N GLY A 22 18.86 -35.67 0.08
CA GLY A 22 19.74 -34.92 0.96
C GLY A 22 21.22 -34.96 0.59
N GLU A 23 21.57 -35.46 -0.60
CA GLU A 23 22.95 -35.43 -1.12
C GLU A 23 23.41 -33.97 -1.26
N ILE A 24 24.54 -33.65 -0.62
CA ILE A 24 25.09 -32.29 -0.61
C ILE A 24 26.06 -32.13 -1.78
N VAL A 25 25.68 -31.34 -2.79
CA VAL A 25 26.57 -30.98 -3.92
C VAL A 25 27.54 -29.88 -3.45
N SER A 26 27.03 -28.89 -2.72
CA SER A 26 27.87 -27.87 -2.10
C SER A 26 27.34 -27.52 -0.71
N LYS A 27 28.27 -27.55 0.28
CA LYS A 27 27.96 -27.03 1.64
C LYS A 27 27.61 -25.58 1.58
N PRO A 28 26.83 -25.05 2.56
CA PRO A 28 26.48 -23.64 2.61
C PRO A 28 27.70 -22.72 2.52
N PHE A 29 27.69 -21.78 1.56
CA PHE A 29 28.71 -20.74 1.36
C PHE A 29 28.07 -19.40 1.14
N ASN A 30 28.83 -18.33 1.39
CA ASN A 30 28.34 -16.96 1.26
C ASN A 30 28.75 -16.37 -0.10
N ILE A 31 27.86 -15.56 -0.65
CA ILE A 31 28.11 -14.70 -1.82
C ILE A 31 27.69 -13.26 -1.48
N THR A 32 28.35 -12.30 -2.09
CA THR A 32 27.89 -10.92 -2.09
C THR A 32 27.04 -10.62 -3.33
N HIS A 33 26.21 -9.57 -3.29
CA HIS A 33 25.39 -9.20 -4.45
C HIS A 33 26.19 -8.35 -5.45
N THR A 34 27.42 -8.77 -5.75
CA THR A 34 28.30 -8.15 -6.73
C THR A 34 28.27 -8.91 -8.04
N GLN A 35 28.59 -8.22 -9.14
CA GLN A 35 28.69 -8.82 -10.47
C GLN A 35 29.68 -10.00 -10.48
N LYS A 36 30.79 -9.90 -9.74
CA LYS A 36 31.80 -10.94 -9.62
C LYS A 36 31.25 -12.22 -8.99
N ASP A 37 30.73 -12.12 -7.76
CA ASP A 37 30.27 -13.29 -7.01
C ASP A 37 29.08 -13.96 -7.71
N LEU A 38 28.15 -13.16 -8.28
CA LEU A 38 27.02 -13.71 -9.03
C LEU A 38 27.45 -14.38 -10.35
N SER A 39 28.50 -13.87 -11.01
CA SER A 39 29.11 -14.51 -12.18
C SER A 39 29.80 -15.83 -11.82
N GLU A 40 30.52 -15.87 -10.70
CA GLU A 40 31.14 -17.10 -10.19
C GLU A 40 30.09 -18.15 -9.83
N LEU A 41 29.01 -17.74 -9.15
CA LEU A 41 27.88 -18.62 -8.86
C LEU A 41 27.25 -19.18 -10.13
N SER A 42 26.91 -18.32 -11.10
CA SER A 42 26.29 -18.78 -12.35
C SER A 42 27.20 -19.75 -13.12
N SER A 43 28.51 -19.48 -13.18
CA SER A 43 29.48 -20.34 -13.80
C SER A 43 29.59 -21.71 -13.08
N MET A 44 29.54 -21.73 -11.76
CA MET A 44 29.47 -22.93 -10.96
C MET A 44 28.22 -23.76 -11.27
N LEU A 45 27.06 -23.12 -11.35
CA LEU A 45 25.76 -23.76 -11.60
C LEU A 45 25.74 -24.39 -13.03
N PHE A 46 26.26 -23.69 -14.05
CA PHE A 46 26.35 -24.22 -15.41
C PHE A 46 27.22 -25.48 -15.51
N ARG A 47 28.26 -25.58 -14.67
CA ARG A 47 29.15 -26.77 -14.66
C ARG A 47 28.50 -28.02 -14.07
N LEU A 48 27.37 -27.88 -13.36
CA LEU A 48 26.70 -29.04 -12.74
C LEU A 48 26.06 -29.99 -13.77
N ASN A 49 25.86 -29.53 -15.01
CA ASN A 49 25.35 -30.30 -16.16
C ASN A 49 24.09 -31.12 -15.83
N ASP A 50 23.17 -30.57 -15.08
CA ASP A 50 21.89 -31.17 -14.66
C ASP A 50 20.81 -30.10 -14.63
N GLU A 51 19.54 -30.50 -14.53
CA GLU A 51 18.43 -29.55 -14.35
C GLU A 51 18.55 -28.86 -12.99
N VAL A 52 18.76 -27.54 -13.02
CA VAL A 52 18.93 -26.69 -11.83
C VAL A 52 17.69 -25.84 -11.62
N LYS A 53 17.10 -25.89 -10.43
CA LYS A 53 16.09 -24.92 -9.99
C LYS A 53 16.58 -24.15 -8.76
N ILE A 54 16.55 -22.84 -8.86
CA ILE A 54 16.97 -21.93 -7.80
C ILE A 54 15.73 -21.50 -7.02
N VAL A 55 15.82 -21.58 -5.70
CA VAL A 55 14.75 -21.21 -4.77
C VAL A 55 15.25 -20.19 -3.79
N MET A 56 14.50 -19.12 -3.60
CA MET A 56 14.80 -18.10 -2.59
C MET A 56 13.53 -17.63 -1.88
N GLU A 57 13.68 -17.16 -0.64
CA GLU A 57 12.59 -16.57 0.12
C GLU A 57 12.46 -15.09 -0.25
N ALA A 58 11.24 -14.58 -0.42
CA ALA A 58 10.98 -13.16 -0.66
C ALA A 58 11.33 -12.32 0.59
N THR A 59 12.55 -11.76 0.63
CA THR A 59 13.03 -10.94 1.74
C THR A 59 13.08 -9.47 1.32
N GLY A 60 11.98 -8.76 1.50
CA GLY A 60 11.85 -7.35 1.10
C GLY A 60 12.21 -7.14 -0.37
N ILE A 61 13.20 -6.26 -0.63
CA ILE A 61 13.73 -5.99 -1.97
C ILE A 61 15.10 -6.66 -2.21
N TYR A 62 15.67 -7.29 -1.19
CA TYR A 62 17.07 -7.74 -1.23
C TYR A 62 17.30 -8.94 -2.15
N HIS A 63 16.24 -9.72 -2.45
CA HIS A 63 16.32 -10.84 -3.40
C HIS A 63 16.34 -10.38 -4.88
N LEU A 64 15.87 -9.14 -5.19
CA LEU A 64 15.74 -8.68 -6.56
C LEU A 64 17.06 -8.69 -7.34
N PRO A 65 18.20 -8.18 -6.85
CA PRO A 65 19.45 -8.20 -7.61
C PRO A 65 19.91 -9.62 -7.98
N VAL A 66 19.76 -10.56 -7.06
CA VAL A 66 20.12 -11.98 -7.28
C VAL A 66 19.15 -12.62 -8.27
N LEU A 67 17.85 -12.39 -8.11
CA LEU A 67 16.80 -12.87 -8.99
C LEU A 67 17.02 -12.40 -10.42
N THR A 68 17.13 -11.09 -10.63
CA THR A 68 17.28 -10.47 -11.95
C THR A 68 18.53 -11.04 -12.65
N TYR A 69 19.66 -11.03 -11.96
CA TYR A 69 20.91 -11.54 -12.53
C TYR A 69 20.80 -13.00 -12.97
N LEU A 70 20.25 -13.89 -12.12
CA LEU A 70 20.16 -15.31 -12.42
C LEU A 70 19.13 -15.61 -13.52
N GLN A 71 18.02 -14.85 -13.58
CA GLN A 71 17.06 -14.98 -14.68
C GLN A 71 17.63 -14.49 -16.02
N GLU A 72 18.39 -13.39 -16.04
CA GLU A 72 19.11 -12.93 -17.24
C GLU A 72 20.12 -13.98 -17.77
N LYS A 73 20.64 -14.82 -16.89
CA LYS A 73 21.50 -15.96 -17.27
C LYS A 73 20.70 -17.20 -17.70
N GLY A 74 19.36 -17.14 -17.72
CA GLY A 74 18.51 -18.25 -18.16
C GLY A 74 18.22 -19.31 -17.10
N PHE A 75 18.50 -19.05 -15.83
CA PHE A 75 18.16 -20.00 -14.76
C PHE A 75 16.68 -19.92 -14.38
N PHE A 76 16.08 -21.09 -14.12
CA PHE A 76 14.80 -21.17 -13.46
C PHE A 76 14.91 -20.68 -12.01
N VAL A 77 14.28 -19.57 -11.66
CA VAL A 77 14.29 -19.03 -10.31
C VAL A 77 12.88 -18.95 -9.76
N SER A 78 12.66 -19.55 -8.59
CA SER A 78 11.39 -19.50 -7.86
C SER A 78 11.54 -18.68 -6.58
N VAL A 79 10.66 -17.70 -6.40
CA VAL A 79 10.61 -16.88 -5.18
C VAL A 79 9.43 -17.34 -4.32
N VAL A 80 9.73 -17.87 -3.14
CA VAL A 80 8.75 -18.47 -2.24
C VAL A 80 8.27 -17.44 -1.22
N ASN A 81 6.97 -17.49 -0.94
CA ASN A 81 6.38 -16.62 0.09
C ASN A 81 6.92 -16.98 1.48
N PRO A 82 7.39 -16.01 2.29
CA PRO A 82 7.91 -16.24 3.64
C PRO A 82 6.95 -17.02 4.56
N TYR A 83 5.65 -16.86 4.36
CA TYR A 83 4.65 -17.61 5.13
C TYR A 83 4.73 -19.12 4.84
N LEU A 84 4.93 -19.53 3.57
CA LEU A 84 5.08 -20.94 3.20
C LEU A 84 6.39 -21.49 3.76
N MET A 85 7.49 -20.74 3.66
CA MET A 85 8.76 -21.12 4.24
C MET A 85 8.69 -21.29 5.75
N LYS A 86 7.99 -20.38 6.44
CA LYS A 86 7.74 -20.49 7.88
C LYS A 86 6.94 -21.75 8.23
N SER A 87 5.92 -22.08 7.44
CA SER A 87 5.12 -23.30 7.63
C SER A 87 5.99 -24.55 7.45
N TYR A 88 6.80 -24.60 6.39
CA TYR A 88 7.70 -25.71 6.10
C TYR A 88 8.79 -25.90 7.19
N ARG A 89 9.36 -24.79 7.71
CA ARG A 89 10.31 -24.84 8.84
C ARG A 89 9.69 -25.40 10.13
N ASN A 90 8.40 -25.16 10.36
CA ASN A 90 7.71 -25.63 11.57
C ASN A 90 7.47 -27.15 11.59
N GLU A 91 7.68 -27.86 10.48
CA GLU A 91 7.62 -29.32 10.43
C GLU A 91 8.85 -29.96 11.09
N SER A 92 9.93 -29.19 11.30
CA SER A 92 11.12 -29.65 12.01
C SER A 92 11.02 -29.43 13.53
N LEU A 93 11.31 -30.46 14.30
CA LEU A 93 11.36 -30.41 15.77
C LEU A 93 12.50 -29.52 16.31
N ARG A 94 13.56 -29.31 15.54
CA ARG A 94 14.72 -28.49 15.94
C ARG A 94 14.56 -27.06 15.47
N LYS A 95 14.59 -26.11 16.40
CA LYS A 95 14.39 -24.66 16.15
C LYS A 95 15.70 -23.87 15.96
N ALA A 96 16.81 -24.50 15.62
CA ALA A 96 18.05 -23.78 15.35
C ALA A 96 17.89 -22.89 14.10
N LYS A 97 18.33 -21.64 14.18
CA LYS A 97 18.23 -20.65 13.11
C LYS A 97 19.60 -20.05 12.82
N THR A 98 20.12 -20.31 11.64
CA THR A 98 21.32 -19.66 11.07
C THR A 98 21.16 -19.59 9.57
N ASP A 99 21.80 -18.65 8.90
CA ASP A 99 21.74 -18.49 7.43
C ASP A 99 22.12 -19.79 6.70
N LYS A 100 23.09 -20.58 7.26
CA LYS A 100 23.48 -21.89 6.74
C LYS A 100 22.37 -22.93 6.83
N ILE A 101 21.64 -22.96 7.93
CA ILE A 101 20.50 -23.87 8.11
C ILE A 101 19.34 -23.41 7.22
N ASP A 102 19.09 -22.09 7.16
CA ASP A 102 18.00 -21.53 6.37
C ASP A 102 18.20 -21.77 4.88
N SER A 103 19.42 -21.57 4.33
CA SER A 103 19.71 -21.90 2.92
C SER A 103 19.52 -23.39 2.59
N ARG A 104 19.88 -24.29 3.53
CA ARG A 104 19.64 -25.73 3.37
C ARG A 104 18.15 -26.09 3.40
N ILE A 105 17.37 -25.45 4.30
CA ILE A 105 15.91 -25.65 4.35
C ILE A 105 15.25 -25.17 3.06
N ILE A 106 15.69 -24.01 2.52
CA ILE A 106 15.20 -23.50 1.24
C ILE A 106 15.54 -24.47 0.08
N ALA A 107 16.75 -25.05 0.07
CA ALA A 107 17.13 -26.05 -0.93
C ALA A 107 16.29 -27.33 -0.81
N ASN A 108 16.06 -27.85 0.40
CA ASN A 108 15.17 -28.99 0.63
C ASN A 108 13.73 -28.71 0.18
N TYR A 109 13.19 -27.52 0.49
CA TYR A 109 11.89 -27.12 -0.02
C TYR A 109 11.81 -27.20 -1.54
N GLY A 110 12.86 -26.82 -2.24
CA GLY A 110 12.96 -26.94 -3.69
C GLY A 110 12.93 -28.40 -4.18
N ILE A 111 13.57 -29.33 -3.48
CA ILE A 111 13.50 -30.77 -3.79
C ILE A 111 12.07 -31.29 -3.56
N ASP A 112 11.50 -31.08 -2.39
CA ASP A 112 10.20 -31.63 -1.99
C ASP A 112 9.04 -31.07 -2.84
N HIS A 113 9.20 -29.87 -3.38
CA HIS A 113 8.19 -29.20 -4.20
C HIS A 113 8.57 -29.06 -5.68
N TRP A 114 9.54 -29.82 -6.16
CA TRP A 114 10.15 -29.70 -7.49
C TRP A 114 9.16 -29.51 -8.64
N PHE A 115 8.12 -30.34 -8.71
CA PHE A 115 7.11 -30.30 -9.77
C PHE A 115 6.02 -29.24 -9.53
N LYS A 116 5.94 -28.66 -8.34
CA LYS A 116 4.95 -27.63 -7.98
C LYS A 116 5.52 -26.24 -8.06
N MET A 117 6.85 -26.09 -8.12
CA MET A 117 7.48 -24.78 -8.22
C MET A 117 7.11 -24.10 -9.53
N LYS A 118 6.93 -22.79 -9.43
CA LYS A 118 6.71 -21.93 -10.59
C LYS A 118 7.88 -20.97 -10.70
N GLU A 119 8.33 -20.78 -11.91
CA GLU A 119 9.28 -19.74 -12.21
C GLU A 119 8.70 -18.37 -11.85
N PHE A 120 9.51 -17.52 -11.25
CA PHE A 120 9.12 -16.16 -10.95
C PHE A 120 8.96 -15.38 -12.26
N GLN A 121 7.79 -14.84 -12.47
CA GLN A 121 7.50 -13.98 -13.61
C GLN A 121 7.41 -12.53 -13.13
N THR A 122 8.15 -11.66 -13.77
CA THR A 122 8.00 -10.21 -13.59
C THR A 122 6.65 -9.76 -14.14
N SER A 123 6.03 -8.83 -13.45
CA SER A 123 4.70 -8.32 -13.87
C SER A 123 4.78 -7.37 -15.08
N GLY A 124 5.95 -7.21 -15.72
CA GLY A 124 6.22 -6.19 -16.72
C GLY A 124 6.61 -4.85 -16.08
N GLU A 125 7.53 -4.13 -16.75
CA GLU A 125 8.15 -2.90 -16.23
C GLU A 125 7.12 -1.83 -15.79
N ILE A 126 6.07 -1.66 -16.57
CA ILE A 126 5.01 -0.67 -16.30
C ILE A 126 4.29 -0.95 -14.97
N TYR A 127 3.97 -2.22 -14.70
CA TYR A 127 3.31 -2.59 -13.45
C TYR A 127 4.26 -2.51 -12.25
N GLU A 128 5.55 -2.77 -12.46
CA GLU A 128 6.57 -2.63 -11.42
C GLU A 128 6.80 -1.15 -11.07
N GLU A 129 6.86 -0.26 -12.07
CA GLU A 129 6.91 1.18 -11.85
C GLU A 129 5.67 1.65 -11.07
N LEU A 130 4.47 1.26 -11.48
CA LEU A 130 3.23 1.58 -10.75
C LEU A 130 3.24 1.07 -9.32
N LYS A 131 3.73 -0.15 -9.10
CA LYS A 131 3.82 -0.76 -7.77
C LYS A 131 4.78 0.00 -6.87
N LEU A 132 5.93 0.41 -7.40
CA LEU A 132 6.91 1.24 -6.69
C LEU A 132 6.30 2.59 -6.31
N LEU A 133 5.68 3.28 -7.26
CA LEU A 133 4.97 4.54 -7.00
C LEU A 133 3.86 4.38 -5.97
N GLY A 134 3.09 3.29 -6.02
CA GLY A 134 2.08 2.95 -5.02
C GLY A 134 2.67 2.73 -3.63
N GLN A 135 3.87 2.13 -3.52
CA GLN A 135 4.58 1.99 -2.26
C GLN A 135 5.03 3.35 -1.71
N GLN A 136 5.60 4.21 -2.56
CA GLN A 136 6.01 5.56 -2.19
C GLN A 136 4.81 6.41 -1.79
N TYR A 137 3.71 6.36 -2.54
CA TYR A 137 2.48 7.06 -2.16
C TYR A 137 2.00 6.67 -0.75
N ARG A 138 2.05 5.39 -0.40
CA ARG A 138 1.68 4.92 0.96
C ARG A 138 2.65 5.41 2.03
N HIS A 139 3.93 5.51 1.71
CA HIS A 139 4.94 6.04 2.62
C HIS A 139 4.68 7.53 2.90
N TYR A 140 4.55 8.35 1.87
CA TYR A 140 4.24 9.77 2.01
C TYR A 140 2.88 10.03 2.64
N MET A 141 1.89 9.17 2.42
CA MET A 141 0.59 9.26 3.12
C MET A 141 0.73 9.04 4.63
N LYS A 142 1.66 8.20 5.09
CA LYS A 142 1.95 8.08 6.53
C LYS A 142 2.61 9.35 7.07
N LEU A 143 3.55 9.93 6.34
CA LEU A 143 4.18 11.20 6.71
C LEU A 143 3.15 12.33 6.75
N HIS A 144 2.24 12.41 5.77
CA HIS A 144 1.13 13.36 5.78
C HIS A 144 0.29 13.24 7.06
N LEU A 145 -0.10 12.03 7.46
CA LEU A 145 -0.89 11.84 8.68
C LEU A 145 -0.14 12.22 9.95
N LEU A 146 1.17 11.97 10.02
CA LEU A 146 2.02 12.39 11.14
C LEU A 146 2.18 13.91 11.18
N SER A 147 2.48 14.55 10.05
CA SER A 147 2.60 16.01 9.96
C SER A 147 1.29 16.72 10.27
N LEU A 148 0.15 16.13 9.82
CA LEU A 148 -1.17 16.64 10.14
C LEU A 148 -1.52 16.53 11.64
N ALA A 149 -1.09 15.44 12.29
CA ALA A 149 -1.28 15.26 13.72
C ALA A 149 -0.44 16.26 14.52
N GLU A 150 0.82 16.48 14.11
CA GLU A 150 1.72 17.44 14.73
C GLU A 150 1.18 18.88 14.59
N LEU A 151 0.79 19.30 13.39
CA LEU A 151 0.15 20.60 13.20
C LEU A 151 -1.11 20.74 14.07
N THR A 152 -1.92 19.68 14.15
CA THR A 152 -3.13 19.69 14.98
C THR A 152 -2.79 19.88 16.46
N HIS A 153 -1.75 19.21 16.94
CA HIS A 153 -1.25 19.34 18.32
C HIS A 153 -0.82 20.80 18.61
N LEU A 154 0.00 21.39 17.74
CA LEU A 154 0.41 22.80 17.89
C LEU A 154 -0.78 23.76 17.88
N LEU A 155 -1.77 23.50 17.00
CA LEU A 155 -2.98 24.33 16.94
C LEU A 155 -3.89 24.15 18.17
N ASP A 156 -3.93 22.99 18.77
CA ASP A 156 -4.66 22.79 20.03
C ASP A 156 -4.00 23.61 21.19
N LEU A 157 -2.72 24.00 21.08
CA LEU A 157 -1.99 24.84 22.04
C LEU A 157 -2.02 26.34 21.72
N THR A 158 -2.11 26.74 20.44
CA THR A 158 -2.07 28.13 19.98
C THR A 158 -3.43 28.68 19.54
N MET A 159 -4.30 27.81 19.06
CA MET A 159 -5.62 28.15 18.50
C MET A 159 -6.64 27.04 18.80
N PRO A 160 -6.93 26.74 20.08
CA PRO A 160 -7.81 25.63 20.46
C PRO A 160 -9.18 25.75 19.77
N GLY A 161 -9.66 24.62 19.22
CA GLY A 161 -10.95 24.54 18.52
C GLY A 161 -10.97 24.96 17.05
N ILE A 162 -9.96 25.66 16.53
CA ILE A 162 -9.93 26.19 15.14
C ILE A 162 -10.08 25.09 14.08
N LYS A 163 -9.59 23.90 14.35
CA LYS A 163 -9.70 22.75 13.44
C LYS A 163 -11.13 22.40 13.06
N ASN A 164 -12.09 22.62 13.96
CA ASN A 164 -13.50 22.33 13.72
C ASN A 164 -14.15 23.33 12.76
N LEU A 165 -13.65 24.56 12.73
CA LEU A 165 -14.13 25.62 11.86
C LEU A 165 -13.50 25.59 10.47
N LEU A 166 -12.25 25.13 10.35
CA LEU A 166 -11.47 25.17 9.11
C LEU A 166 -11.21 23.77 8.51
N ALA A 167 -11.82 22.73 9.05
CA ALA A 167 -11.68 21.37 8.54
C ALA A 167 -12.25 21.25 7.12
N SER A 168 -11.40 21.37 6.12
CA SER A 168 -11.76 21.06 4.73
C SER A 168 -10.53 20.67 3.94
N TRP A 169 -10.13 19.41 4.05
CA TRP A 169 -9.30 18.80 3.04
C TRP A 169 -10.13 18.53 1.79
N ASN A 170 -9.77 19.14 0.68
CA ASN A 170 -10.34 18.81 -0.62
C ASN A 170 -9.31 18.00 -1.42
N GLU A 171 -9.51 16.68 -1.48
CA GLU A 171 -8.63 15.75 -2.20
C GLU A 171 -8.53 16.11 -3.70
N THR A 172 -9.57 16.69 -4.27
CA THR A 172 -9.61 17.06 -5.69
C THR A 172 -8.71 18.27 -5.99
N ASN A 173 -8.74 19.28 -5.13
CA ASN A 173 -8.00 20.53 -5.32
C ASN A 173 -6.71 20.59 -4.50
N ARG A 174 -6.47 19.62 -3.61
CA ARG A 174 -5.34 19.56 -2.66
C ARG A 174 -5.13 20.85 -1.89
N LYS A 175 -6.20 21.57 -1.61
CA LYS A 175 -6.18 22.78 -0.80
C LYS A 175 -6.56 22.42 0.61
N ASP A 176 -5.68 22.71 1.55
CA ASP A 176 -5.97 22.66 2.98
C ASP A 176 -6.18 24.10 3.49
N LYS A 177 -7.46 24.49 3.58
CA LYS A 177 -7.86 25.82 4.06
C LYS A 177 -7.28 26.13 5.44
N ARG A 178 -7.14 25.14 6.30
CA ARG A 178 -6.57 25.29 7.63
C ARG A 178 -5.09 25.66 7.57
N SER A 179 -4.29 24.92 6.83
CA SER A 179 -2.86 25.21 6.65
C SER A 179 -2.62 26.58 6.04
N ASP A 180 -3.44 26.96 5.03
CA ASP A 180 -3.35 28.28 4.42
C ASP A 180 -3.76 29.41 5.38
N PHE A 181 -4.76 29.16 6.24
CA PHE A 181 -5.19 30.11 7.26
C PHE A 181 -4.12 30.31 8.33
N VAL A 182 -3.58 29.22 8.85
CA VAL A 182 -2.56 29.21 9.91
C VAL A 182 -1.24 29.85 9.45
N GLU A 183 -0.91 29.77 8.17
CA GLU A 183 0.25 30.44 7.59
C GLU A 183 0.20 31.96 7.78
N ARG A 184 -1.01 32.57 7.77
CA ARG A 184 -1.23 34.01 8.01
C ARG A 184 -1.59 34.31 9.47
N PHE A 185 -2.50 33.54 10.04
CA PHE A 185 -3.05 33.74 11.40
C PHE A 185 -2.62 32.55 12.29
N TRP A 186 -1.36 32.51 12.66
CA TRP A 186 -0.72 31.37 13.33
C TRP A 186 -1.02 31.23 14.83
N HIS A 187 -1.65 32.27 15.46
CA HIS A 187 -2.01 32.33 16.88
C HIS A 187 -3.26 33.18 17.08
N TYR A 188 -4.05 32.91 18.12
CA TYR A 188 -5.24 33.74 18.42
C TYR A 188 -4.89 35.18 18.77
N ASP A 189 -3.75 35.44 19.42
CA ASP A 189 -3.32 36.80 19.72
C ASP A 189 -3.15 37.67 18.45
N VAL A 190 -2.74 37.06 17.34
CA VAL A 190 -2.68 37.76 16.04
C VAL A 190 -4.08 38.19 15.58
N ILE A 191 -5.11 37.42 15.90
CA ILE A 191 -6.50 37.71 15.57
C ILE A 191 -7.08 38.74 16.52
N THR A 192 -6.86 38.54 17.81
CA THR A 192 -7.45 39.43 18.88
C THR A 192 -6.72 40.74 19.04
N SER A 193 -5.51 40.91 18.44
CA SER A 193 -4.86 42.21 18.33
C SER A 193 -5.56 43.19 17.37
N MET A 194 -6.47 42.67 16.52
CA MET A 194 -7.34 43.42 15.63
C MET A 194 -8.74 43.58 16.23
N SER A 195 -9.49 44.57 15.82
CA SER A 195 -10.94 44.62 16.06
C SER A 195 -11.66 43.53 15.23
N GLU A 196 -12.88 43.16 15.62
CA GLU A 196 -13.69 42.22 14.86
C GLU A 196 -13.89 42.67 13.40
N GLN A 197 -14.03 43.95 13.17
CA GLN A 197 -14.22 44.48 11.82
C GLN A 197 -12.92 44.34 11.00
N GLU A 198 -11.78 44.75 11.54
CA GLU A 198 -10.47 44.62 10.87
C GLU A 198 -10.16 43.19 10.55
N PHE A 199 -10.34 42.29 11.51
CA PHE A 199 -10.11 40.86 11.23
C PHE A 199 -11.06 40.30 10.16
N THR A 200 -12.32 40.72 10.17
CA THR A 200 -13.30 40.28 9.16
C THR A 200 -12.89 40.73 7.76
N GLU A 201 -12.43 41.97 7.60
CA GLU A 201 -11.92 42.51 6.34
C GLU A 201 -10.68 41.76 5.88
N GLU A 202 -9.71 41.56 6.77
CA GLU A 202 -8.48 40.74 6.51
C GLU A 202 -8.79 39.30 6.13
N TYR A 203 -9.71 38.64 6.82
CA TYR A 203 -10.15 37.28 6.50
C TYR A 203 -10.80 37.22 5.11
N ILE A 204 -11.59 38.16 4.73
CA ILE A 204 -12.23 38.23 3.40
C ILE A 204 -11.17 38.41 2.31
N LEU A 205 -10.20 39.33 2.51
CA LEU A 205 -9.09 39.53 1.59
C LEU A 205 -8.28 38.27 1.42
N TRP A 206 -7.85 37.65 2.52
CA TRP A 206 -7.14 36.39 2.52
C TRP A 206 -7.92 35.27 1.79
N ALA A 207 -9.23 35.16 2.04
CA ALA A 207 -10.05 34.14 1.39
C ALA A 207 -10.14 34.37 -0.12
N LYS A 208 -10.22 35.61 -0.59
CA LYS A 208 -10.19 35.95 -2.03
C LYS A 208 -8.84 35.64 -2.65
N GLU A 209 -7.71 36.02 -2.03
CA GLU A 209 -6.35 35.72 -2.49
C GLU A 209 -6.12 34.23 -2.68
N LYS A 210 -6.52 33.44 -1.68
CA LYS A 210 -6.37 31.96 -1.70
C LYS A 210 -7.47 31.26 -2.50
N LYS A 211 -8.40 32.01 -3.12
CA LYS A 211 -9.55 31.50 -3.90
C LYS A 211 -10.45 30.56 -3.09
N TYR A 212 -10.72 30.93 -1.84
CA TYR A 212 -11.76 30.35 -1.01
C TYR A 212 -13.03 31.20 -1.09
N VAL A 213 -14.18 30.61 -0.71
CA VAL A 213 -15.42 31.34 -0.56
C VAL A 213 -15.31 32.25 0.67
N PRO A 214 -15.34 33.57 0.51
CA PRO A 214 -15.32 34.50 1.64
C PRO A 214 -16.64 34.43 2.42
N SER A 215 -16.58 34.55 3.75
CA SER A 215 -17.77 34.54 4.63
C SER A 215 -17.51 35.40 5.82
N GLN A 216 -18.30 36.51 5.93
CA GLN A 216 -18.27 37.40 7.08
C GLN A 216 -18.70 36.67 8.37
N GLU A 217 -19.76 35.86 8.27
CA GLU A 217 -20.25 35.07 9.40
C GLU A 217 -19.16 34.14 9.95
N LYS A 218 -18.43 33.48 9.06
CA LYS A 218 -17.33 32.59 9.47
C LYS A 218 -16.17 33.35 10.12
N ALA A 219 -15.86 34.55 9.66
CA ALA A 219 -14.86 35.41 10.28
C ALA A 219 -15.27 35.78 11.70
N LYS A 220 -16.52 36.22 11.90
CA LYS A 220 -17.05 36.54 13.24
C LYS A 220 -17.02 35.36 14.20
N VAL A 221 -17.37 34.13 13.72
CA VAL A 221 -17.31 32.94 14.54
C VAL A 221 -15.86 32.59 14.93
N ILE A 222 -14.90 32.81 14.03
CA ILE A 222 -13.46 32.60 14.33
C ILE A 222 -12.99 33.64 15.36
N TYR A 223 -13.39 34.89 15.20
CA TYR A 223 -13.01 35.98 16.12
C TYR A 223 -13.58 35.74 17.53
N ALA A 224 -14.84 35.38 17.63
CA ALA A 224 -15.49 35.05 18.91
C ALA A 224 -14.77 33.84 19.58
N LEU A 225 -14.46 32.79 18.81
CA LEU A 225 -13.70 31.67 19.32
C LEU A 225 -12.31 32.08 19.82
N ALA A 226 -11.63 33.00 19.12
CA ALA A 226 -10.33 33.51 19.52
C ALA A 226 -10.39 34.33 20.84
N GLN A 227 -11.45 35.07 21.05
CA GLN A 227 -11.69 35.85 22.28
C GLN A 227 -12.02 34.95 23.49
N GLU A 228 -12.79 33.89 23.27
CA GLU A 228 -13.24 32.99 24.34
C GLU A 228 -12.21 31.89 24.71
N SER A 229 -11.31 31.59 23.80
CA SER A 229 -10.34 30.51 23.97
C SER A 229 -9.11 30.94 24.75
N ILE A 230 -8.47 30.01 25.43
CA ILE A 230 -7.24 30.21 26.20
C ILE A 230 -6.10 29.46 25.56
N PRO A 231 -5.27 30.07 24.68
CA PRO A 231 -4.02 29.48 24.22
C PRO A 231 -3.10 29.16 25.40
N THR A 232 -2.43 28.03 25.35
CA THR A 232 -1.51 27.60 26.42
C THR A 232 -0.05 27.92 26.13
N LEU A 233 0.27 28.26 24.86
CA LEU A 233 1.58 28.74 24.45
C LEU A 233 1.49 30.24 24.13
N PRO A 234 2.42 31.08 24.62
CA PRO A 234 2.37 32.53 24.40
C PRO A 234 2.87 32.89 22.98
N SER A 235 2.25 33.88 22.37
CA SER A 235 2.60 34.36 21.02
C SER A 235 3.92 35.14 20.99
N GLU A 236 4.37 35.72 22.11
CA GLU A 236 5.63 36.46 22.23
C GLU A 236 6.88 35.56 22.04
N THR A 237 6.73 34.27 22.21
CA THR A 237 7.84 33.33 22.06
C THR A 237 8.12 33.07 20.59
N SER A 238 9.24 33.59 20.07
CA SER A 238 9.62 33.44 18.64
C SER A 238 9.65 32.00 18.14
N SER A 239 10.02 31.05 19.01
CA SER A 239 10.03 29.61 18.69
C SER A 239 8.63 29.07 18.37
N ILE A 240 7.56 29.57 18.97
CA ILE A 240 6.20 29.09 18.74
C ILE A 240 5.77 29.41 17.31
N LYS A 241 5.97 30.65 16.86
CA LYS A 241 5.71 31.04 15.46
C LYS A 241 6.49 30.16 14.49
N MET A 242 7.78 29.97 14.75
CA MET A 242 8.63 29.12 13.94
C MET A 242 8.10 27.69 13.86
N LEU A 243 7.75 27.05 14.99
CA LEU A 243 7.24 25.68 15.02
C LEU A 243 5.94 25.53 14.22
N VAL A 244 4.99 26.43 14.39
CA VAL A 244 3.71 26.40 13.68
C VAL A 244 3.93 26.59 12.18
N THR A 245 4.75 27.55 11.77
CA THR A 245 5.01 27.83 10.35
C THR A 245 5.77 26.68 9.68
N GLU A 246 6.75 26.09 10.37
CA GLU A 246 7.47 24.91 9.86
C GLU A 246 6.57 23.68 9.77
N ALA A 247 5.70 23.43 10.72
CA ALA A 247 4.72 22.33 10.64
C ALA A 247 3.80 22.48 9.41
N VAL A 248 3.34 23.70 9.11
CA VAL A 248 2.56 24.00 7.90
C VAL A 248 3.41 23.76 6.65
N ARG A 249 4.66 24.23 6.62
CA ARG A 249 5.58 24.06 5.48
C ARG A 249 5.81 22.59 5.17
N VAL A 250 6.15 21.81 6.18
CA VAL A 250 6.39 20.35 6.03
C VAL A 250 5.14 19.64 5.51
N LEU A 251 3.95 19.96 6.06
CA LEU A 251 2.71 19.34 5.61
C LEU A 251 2.44 19.65 4.12
N LYS A 252 2.62 20.91 3.70
CA LYS A 252 2.44 21.35 2.31
C LYS A 252 3.43 20.65 1.35
N GLU A 253 4.69 20.48 1.74
CA GLU A 253 5.68 19.76 0.94
C GLU A 253 5.34 18.28 0.77
N VAL A 254 4.90 17.63 1.84
CA VAL A 254 4.42 16.23 1.77
C VAL A 254 3.20 16.10 0.86
N ASP A 255 2.26 17.04 0.93
CA ASP A 255 1.09 17.07 0.07
C ASP A 255 1.44 17.31 -1.41
N ALA A 256 2.39 18.19 -1.69
CA ALA A 256 2.90 18.40 -3.05
C ALA A 256 3.52 17.13 -3.61
N THR A 257 4.34 16.44 -2.79
CA THR A 257 4.97 15.16 -3.17
C THR A 257 3.93 14.07 -3.45
N LEU A 258 2.92 13.93 -2.58
CA LEU A 258 1.79 13.02 -2.83
C LEU A 258 1.09 13.33 -4.15
N GLY A 259 1.01 14.62 -4.47
CA GLY A 259 0.52 15.13 -5.73
C GLY A 259 1.26 14.64 -6.94
N LEU A 260 2.54 14.83 -6.94
CA LEU A 260 3.41 14.42 -8.03
C LEU A 260 3.36 12.91 -8.25
N ILE A 261 3.47 12.13 -7.16
CA ILE A 261 3.40 10.67 -7.24
C ILE A 261 2.06 10.20 -7.84
N LEU A 262 0.93 10.75 -7.36
CA LEU A 262 -0.37 10.35 -7.88
C LEU A 262 -0.58 10.75 -9.34
N SER A 263 -0.10 11.93 -9.75
CA SER A 263 -0.16 12.38 -11.14
C SER A 263 0.64 11.43 -12.04
N ARG A 264 1.86 11.06 -11.63
CA ARG A 264 2.66 10.09 -12.38
C ARG A 264 2.00 8.71 -12.47
N MET A 265 1.41 8.23 -11.37
CA MET A 265 0.63 6.98 -11.38
C MET A 265 -0.55 7.04 -12.34
N GLN A 266 -1.23 8.19 -12.44
CA GLN A 266 -2.34 8.39 -13.37
C GLN A 266 -1.88 8.40 -14.84
N GLU A 267 -0.76 9.06 -15.13
CA GLU A 267 -0.17 9.07 -16.47
C GLU A 267 0.15 7.66 -16.93
N ILE A 268 0.89 6.90 -16.13
CA ILE A 268 1.26 5.53 -16.47
C ILE A 268 0.01 4.63 -16.58
N ALA A 269 -0.89 4.71 -15.61
CA ALA A 269 -2.10 3.87 -15.64
C ALA A 269 -2.96 4.11 -16.89
N LYS A 270 -3.02 5.34 -17.41
CA LYS A 270 -3.76 5.68 -18.65
C LYS A 270 -3.20 5.00 -19.89
N THR A 271 -1.94 4.60 -19.90
CA THR A 271 -1.34 3.87 -21.03
C THR A 271 -1.75 2.40 -21.05
N LEU A 272 -2.28 1.88 -19.94
CA LEU A 272 -2.71 0.49 -19.83
C LEU A 272 -4.13 0.29 -20.37
N PRO A 273 -4.37 -0.77 -21.17
CA PRO A 273 -5.68 -1.03 -21.78
C PRO A 273 -6.82 -1.12 -20.75
N GLU A 274 -6.55 -1.69 -19.57
CA GLU A 274 -7.56 -1.88 -18.54
C GLU A 274 -7.96 -0.61 -17.78
N TYR A 275 -7.26 0.50 -17.94
CA TYR A 275 -7.53 1.71 -17.17
C TYR A 275 -8.97 2.22 -17.31
N SER A 276 -9.49 2.27 -18.55
CA SER A 276 -10.85 2.72 -18.83
C SER A 276 -11.87 1.82 -18.15
N VAL A 277 -11.74 0.49 -18.33
CA VAL A 277 -12.62 -0.52 -17.74
C VAL A 277 -12.63 -0.44 -16.22
N VAL A 278 -11.46 -0.29 -15.61
CA VAL A 278 -11.32 -0.18 -14.14
C VAL A 278 -11.95 1.10 -13.63
N ARG A 279 -11.78 2.22 -14.35
CA ARG A 279 -12.34 3.51 -13.96
C ARG A 279 -13.87 3.58 -14.04
N GLU A 280 -14.49 2.82 -14.93
CA GLU A 280 -15.94 2.71 -15.05
C GLU A 280 -16.59 1.90 -13.92
N MET A 281 -15.80 1.12 -13.18
CA MET A 281 -16.32 0.32 -12.08
C MET A 281 -16.82 1.20 -10.93
N GLY A 282 -17.92 0.78 -10.31
CA GLY A 282 -18.53 1.51 -9.20
C GLY A 282 -17.55 1.82 -8.06
N GLY A 283 -17.54 3.07 -7.62
CA GLY A 283 -16.67 3.55 -6.54
C GLY A 283 -15.23 3.86 -6.96
N VAL A 284 -14.84 3.60 -8.21
CA VAL A 284 -13.50 3.88 -8.72
C VAL A 284 -13.48 5.24 -9.42
N GLY A 285 -12.56 6.09 -9.02
CA GLY A 285 -12.29 7.39 -9.62
C GLY A 285 -10.84 7.50 -10.07
N ASN A 286 -10.44 8.69 -10.52
CA ASN A 286 -9.08 8.96 -11.03
C ASN A 286 -7.98 8.64 -10.00
N THR A 287 -8.26 8.74 -8.70
CA THR A 287 -7.32 8.44 -7.62
C THR A 287 -7.23 6.95 -7.34
N LEU A 288 -8.36 6.23 -7.37
CA LEU A 288 -8.40 4.81 -6.99
C LEU A 288 -8.07 3.86 -8.13
N ALA A 289 -8.33 4.22 -9.39
CA ALA A 289 -8.01 3.38 -10.53
C ALA A 289 -6.50 3.05 -10.62
N PRO A 290 -5.58 4.02 -10.63
CA PRO A 290 -4.15 3.72 -10.68
C PRO A 290 -3.65 2.96 -9.45
N LYS A 291 -4.21 3.23 -8.26
CA LYS A 291 -3.86 2.50 -7.04
C LYS A 291 -4.29 1.03 -7.09
N LEU A 292 -5.49 0.74 -7.61
CA LEU A 292 -5.98 -0.64 -7.79
C LEU A 292 -5.11 -1.40 -8.79
N ILE A 293 -4.81 -0.79 -9.95
CA ILE A 293 -3.97 -1.37 -10.99
C ILE A 293 -2.55 -1.64 -10.43
N ALA A 294 -1.97 -0.68 -9.71
CA ALA A 294 -0.67 -0.85 -9.08
C ALA A 294 -0.60 -2.01 -8.09
N GLU A 295 -1.67 -2.25 -7.31
CA GLU A 295 -1.70 -3.32 -6.32
C GLU A 295 -2.04 -4.69 -6.91
N ILE A 296 -2.86 -4.73 -7.95
CA ILE A 296 -3.24 -5.97 -8.62
C ILE A 296 -2.14 -6.40 -9.61
N GLY A 297 -1.52 -5.44 -10.32
CA GLY A 297 -0.59 -5.71 -11.42
C GLY A 297 -1.31 -6.37 -12.60
N ASP A 298 -0.57 -7.10 -13.42
CA ASP A 298 -1.15 -7.82 -14.54
C ASP A 298 -2.15 -8.89 -14.06
N VAL A 299 -3.41 -8.72 -14.45
CA VAL A 299 -4.49 -9.62 -14.05
C VAL A 299 -4.30 -11.04 -14.60
N ARG A 300 -3.59 -11.20 -15.73
CA ARG A 300 -3.36 -12.48 -16.42
C ARG A 300 -2.52 -13.44 -15.59
N ARG A 301 -1.75 -12.95 -14.62
CA ARG A 301 -0.99 -13.78 -13.67
C ARG A 301 -1.89 -14.60 -12.72
N PHE A 302 -3.16 -14.26 -12.61
CA PHE A 302 -4.11 -15.00 -11.78
C PHE A 302 -4.89 -15.99 -12.64
N ARG A 303 -4.94 -17.24 -12.22
CA ARG A 303 -5.70 -18.29 -12.93
C ARG A 303 -7.22 -18.09 -12.98
N ASN A 304 -7.76 -17.34 -12.01
CA ASN A 304 -9.19 -17.01 -11.91
C ASN A 304 -9.46 -15.94 -10.86
N GLY A 305 -10.69 -15.42 -10.81
CA GLY A 305 -11.08 -14.39 -9.85
C GLY A 305 -10.99 -14.82 -8.37
N LYS A 306 -11.07 -16.13 -8.05
CA LYS A 306 -10.86 -16.64 -6.68
C LYS A 306 -9.40 -16.48 -6.27
N ALA A 307 -8.46 -16.66 -7.19
CA ALA A 307 -7.02 -16.44 -6.93
C ALA A 307 -6.72 -14.97 -6.62
N LEU A 308 -7.35 -14.01 -7.31
CA LEU A 308 -7.24 -12.58 -7.00
C LEU A 308 -7.82 -12.24 -5.62
N VAL A 309 -8.96 -12.84 -5.23
CA VAL A 309 -9.56 -12.69 -3.90
C VAL A 309 -8.63 -13.25 -2.82
N ALA A 310 -8.01 -14.41 -3.04
CA ALA A 310 -7.01 -15.00 -2.13
C ALA A 310 -5.74 -14.13 -2.05
N PHE A 311 -5.29 -13.57 -3.18
CA PHE A 311 -4.18 -12.61 -3.20
C PHE A 311 -4.49 -11.35 -2.37
N ALA A 312 -5.73 -10.88 -2.34
CA ALA A 312 -6.16 -9.82 -1.42
C ALA A 312 -6.27 -10.31 0.04
N GLY A 313 -6.29 -11.62 0.31
CA GLY A 313 -6.42 -12.22 1.63
C GLY A 313 -7.75 -11.91 2.29
N ILE A 314 -8.83 -11.82 1.51
CA ILE A 314 -10.21 -11.61 1.98
C ILE A 314 -11.07 -12.86 1.84
N ASP A 315 -10.48 -13.96 1.45
CA ASP A 315 -11.09 -15.30 1.42
C ASP A 315 -11.24 -15.84 2.85
N PRO A 316 -12.44 -16.19 3.32
CA PRO A 316 -12.58 -16.94 4.54
C PRO A 316 -12.22 -18.41 4.25
N PRO A 317 -11.22 -19.00 4.93
CA PRO A 317 -10.91 -20.41 4.73
C PRO A 317 -12.11 -21.29 5.14
N PRO A 318 -12.40 -22.38 4.42
CA PRO A 318 -13.40 -23.34 4.86
C PRO A 318 -12.99 -23.90 6.23
N TYR A 319 -13.93 -23.99 7.12
CA TYR A 319 -13.76 -24.63 8.43
C TYR A 319 -14.94 -25.59 8.64
N GLU A 320 -14.70 -26.82 8.23
CA GLU A 320 -15.70 -27.89 8.20
C GLU A 320 -15.07 -29.14 8.79
N SER A 321 -15.77 -29.78 9.69
CA SER A 321 -15.34 -31.05 10.29
C SER A 321 -16.59 -31.92 10.51
N GLY A 322 -16.71 -32.98 9.73
CA GLY A 322 -17.91 -33.85 9.74
C GLY A 322 -19.18 -33.05 9.40
N GLN A 323 -20.16 -33.06 10.30
CA GLN A 323 -21.38 -32.27 10.11
C GLN A 323 -21.27 -30.80 10.53
N PHE A 324 -20.14 -30.37 11.12
CA PHE A 324 -19.95 -29.01 11.58
C PHE A 324 -19.50 -28.10 10.43
N VAL A 325 -20.28 -27.04 10.17
CA VAL A 325 -19.94 -25.96 9.23
C VAL A 325 -19.81 -24.64 9.98
N GLY A 326 -18.62 -24.08 10.04
CA GLY A 326 -18.34 -22.81 10.72
C GLY A 326 -19.04 -21.63 10.06
N CYS A 327 -20.00 -20.99 10.76
CA CYS A 327 -20.81 -19.87 10.23
C CYS A 327 -20.07 -18.52 10.25
N ASN A 328 -19.28 -18.22 11.28
CA ASN A 328 -18.59 -16.93 11.48
C ASN A 328 -17.09 -17.01 11.15
N ARG A 329 -16.76 -17.02 9.86
CA ARG A 329 -15.37 -17.14 9.40
C ARG A 329 -14.71 -15.78 9.22
N LYS A 330 -13.52 -15.61 9.81
CA LYS A 330 -12.67 -14.42 9.58
C LYS A 330 -11.94 -14.54 8.24
N ILE A 331 -11.66 -13.41 7.60
CA ILE A 331 -10.81 -13.36 6.39
C ILE A 331 -9.40 -13.86 6.72
N SER A 332 -8.73 -14.49 5.74
CA SER A 332 -7.41 -15.12 5.93
C SER A 332 -6.30 -14.12 6.30
N LYS A 333 -6.38 -12.89 5.79
CA LYS A 333 -5.35 -11.84 5.87
C LYS A 333 -3.95 -12.26 5.37
N ARG A 334 -3.84 -13.42 4.71
CA ARG A 334 -2.58 -14.00 4.22
C ARG A 334 -2.09 -13.38 2.91
N GLY A 335 -2.86 -12.46 2.32
CA GLY A 335 -2.54 -11.79 1.07
C GLY A 335 -2.16 -10.31 1.26
N SER A 336 -2.19 -9.54 0.15
CA SER A 336 -1.80 -8.13 0.10
C SER A 336 -2.65 -7.25 1.02
N ALA A 337 -2.04 -6.71 2.07
CA ALA A 337 -2.68 -5.75 2.96
C ALA A 337 -2.97 -4.42 2.24
N SER A 338 -2.12 -4.05 1.29
CA SER A 338 -2.26 -2.83 0.48
C SER A 338 -3.47 -2.92 -0.44
N LEU A 339 -3.64 -4.05 -1.15
CA LEU A 339 -4.83 -4.27 -1.98
C LEU A 339 -6.12 -4.26 -1.15
N ARG A 340 -6.10 -4.89 0.05
CA ARG A 340 -7.26 -4.80 0.96
C ARG A 340 -7.60 -3.38 1.36
N LYS A 341 -6.59 -2.53 1.63
CA LYS A 341 -6.78 -1.12 2.00
C LYS A 341 -7.42 -0.36 0.83
N VAL A 342 -6.81 -0.38 -0.35
CA VAL A 342 -7.31 0.31 -1.53
C VAL A 342 -8.71 -0.20 -1.92
N GLY A 343 -8.92 -1.51 -1.89
CA GLY A 343 -10.24 -2.11 -2.13
C GLY A 343 -11.29 -1.68 -1.10
N TYR A 344 -10.92 -1.53 0.17
CA TYR A 344 -11.85 -1.02 1.18
C TYR A 344 -12.17 0.47 0.97
N GLU A 345 -11.20 1.28 0.55
CA GLU A 345 -11.41 2.67 0.15
C GLU A 345 -12.39 2.76 -1.03
N THR A 346 -12.24 1.86 -2.01
CA THR A 346 -13.19 1.72 -3.14
C THR A 346 -14.60 1.42 -2.67
N MET A 347 -14.77 0.49 -1.73
CA MET A 347 -16.08 0.17 -1.15
C MET A 347 -16.68 1.32 -0.35
N ARG A 348 -15.86 2.13 0.31
CA ARG A 348 -16.32 3.37 0.96
C ARG A 348 -16.83 4.37 -0.05
N SER A 349 -16.05 4.64 -1.11
CA SER A 349 -16.43 5.54 -2.21
C SER A 349 -17.73 5.07 -2.89
N LEU A 350 -17.87 3.78 -3.16
CA LEU A 350 -19.07 3.19 -3.73
C LEU A 350 -20.32 3.46 -2.86
N LYS A 351 -20.21 3.24 -1.55
CA LYS A 351 -21.32 3.47 -0.61
C LYS A 351 -21.69 4.96 -0.49
N MET A 352 -20.71 5.86 -0.53
CA MET A 352 -20.95 7.30 -0.45
C MET A 352 -21.67 7.85 -1.69
N ARG A 353 -21.38 7.28 -2.87
CA ARG A 353 -21.96 7.74 -4.15
C ARG A 353 -23.33 7.16 -4.46
N SER A 354 -23.82 6.21 -3.67
CA SER A 354 -25.14 5.57 -3.75
C SER A 354 -25.59 5.30 -5.19
N ARG A 355 -25.06 4.23 -5.81
CA ARG A 355 -25.45 3.80 -7.15
C ARG A 355 -26.32 2.53 -7.05
N PRO A 356 -27.65 2.63 -6.98
CA PRO A 356 -28.55 1.49 -6.82
C PRO A 356 -28.46 0.47 -7.95
N GLU A 357 -28.08 0.89 -9.16
CA GLU A 357 -27.88 0.06 -10.34
C GLU A 357 -26.62 -0.80 -10.28
N ASP A 358 -25.62 -0.40 -9.48
CA ASP A 358 -24.35 -1.13 -9.38
C ASP A 358 -24.54 -2.47 -8.65
N PRO A 359 -24.10 -3.59 -9.26
CA PRO A 359 -24.31 -4.93 -8.69
C PRO A 359 -23.52 -5.16 -7.39
N VAL A 360 -22.39 -4.45 -7.16
CA VAL A 360 -21.61 -4.53 -5.93
C VAL A 360 -22.28 -3.71 -4.85
N TYR A 361 -22.78 -2.52 -5.17
CA TYR A 361 -23.54 -1.68 -4.24
C TYR A 361 -24.75 -2.44 -3.70
N ARG A 362 -25.60 -2.99 -4.60
CA ARG A 362 -26.77 -3.82 -4.20
C ARG A 362 -26.37 -4.98 -3.30
N TYR A 363 -25.27 -5.63 -3.61
CA TYR A 363 -24.78 -6.75 -2.79
C TYR A 363 -24.33 -6.30 -1.40
N VAL A 364 -23.66 -5.15 -1.28
CA VAL A 364 -23.27 -4.59 0.04
C VAL A 364 -24.51 -4.26 0.88
N VAL A 365 -25.50 -3.56 0.27
CA VAL A 365 -26.76 -3.22 0.96
C VAL A 365 -27.49 -4.48 1.39
N LYS A 366 -27.63 -5.49 0.53
CA LYS A 366 -28.21 -6.78 0.87
C LYS A 366 -27.50 -7.42 2.07
N LYS A 367 -26.14 -7.39 2.12
CA LYS A 367 -25.39 -7.96 3.24
C LYS A 367 -25.57 -7.18 4.55
N GLU A 368 -25.81 -5.88 4.47
CA GLU A 368 -26.17 -5.05 5.63
C GLU A 368 -27.58 -5.41 6.13
N SER A 369 -28.57 -5.59 5.24
CA SER A 369 -29.93 -6.01 5.62
C SER A 369 -30.01 -7.44 6.18
N GLU A 370 -29.06 -8.32 5.78
CA GLU A 370 -28.89 -9.67 6.37
C GLU A 370 -28.20 -9.64 7.75
N GLY A 371 -28.00 -8.46 8.37
CA GLY A 371 -27.44 -8.29 9.71
C GLY A 371 -25.90 -8.23 9.78
N LYS A 372 -25.17 -8.19 8.64
CA LYS A 372 -23.73 -8.02 8.69
C LYS A 372 -23.35 -6.58 9.07
N SER A 373 -22.34 -6.44 9.92
CA SER A 373 -21.78 -5.11 10.22
C SER A 373 -21.35 -4.37 8.95
N LYS A 374 -21.47 -3.04 8.93
CA LYS A 374 -21.09 -2.18 7.79
C LYS A 374 -19.66 -2.47 7.26
N LYS A 375 -18.72 -2.85 8.16
CA LYS A 375 -17.36 -3.23 7.79
C LYS A 375 -17.32 -4.60 7.10
N SER A 376 -18.00 -5.58 7.64
CA SER A 376 -18.06 -6.95 7.08
C SER A 376 -18.80 -6.98 5.73
N ALA A 377 -19.88 -6.21 5.60
CA ALA A 377 -20.61 -6.07 4.34
C ALA A 377 -19.75 -5.48 3.23
N LYS A 378 -18.93 -4.45 3.53
CA LYS A 378 -17.96 -3.88 2.56
C LYS A 378 -16.89 -4.89 2.15
N ILE A 379 -16.40 -5.72 3.08
CA ILE A 379 -15.43 -6.79 2.74
C ILE A 379 -16.08 -7.86 1.84
N ALA A 380 -17.33 -8.23 2.12
CA ALA A 380 -18.07 -9.12 1.22
C ALA A 380 -18.29 -8.48 -0.17
N GLY A 381 -18.59 -7.18 -0.22
CA GLY A 381 -18.67 -6.40 -1.46
C GLY A 381 -17.34 -6.38 -2.21
N LEU A 382 -16.22 -6.21 -1.51
CA LEU A 382 -14.88 -6.24 -2.10
C LEU A 382 -14.58 -7.61 -2.76
N ASN A 383 -15.00 -8.72 -2.16
CA ASN A 383 -14.86 -10.04 -2.78
C ASN A 383 -15.59 -10.09 -4.13
N LYS A 384 -16.85 -9.61 -4.18
CA LYS A 384 -17.62 -9.53 -5.42
C LYS A 384 -16.96 -8.57 -6.43
N PHE A 385 -16.51 -7.40 -5.99
CA PHE A 385 -15.82 -6.41 -6.81
C PHE A 385 -14.57 -7.00 -7.49
N LEU A 386 -13.69 -7.68 -6.76
CA LEU A 386 -12.47 -8.26 -7.32
C LEU A 386 -12.76 -9.37 -8.34
N ARG A 387 -13.84 -10.12 -8.18
CA ARG A 387 -14.27 -11.10 -9.19
C ARG A 387 -14.78 -10.43 -10.46
N ILE A 388 -15.51 -9.34 -10.33
CA ILE A 388 -15.98 -8.56 -11.48
C ILE A 388 -14.79 -7.86 -12.15
N TYR A 389 -13.87 -7.30 -11.38
CA TYR A 389 -12.61 -6.74 -11.89
C TYR A 389 -11.86 -7.77 -12.74
N TYR A 390 -11.63 -8.96 -12.19
CA TYR A 390 -10.96 -10.04 -12.90
C TYR A 390 -11.67 -10.38 -14.23
N ALA A 391 -12.98 -10.57 -14.19
CA ALA A 391 -13.75 -10.96 -15.37
C ALA A 391 -13.66 -9.88 -16.46
N ARG A 392 -13.94 -8.61 -16.13
CA ARG A 392 -13.95 -7.51 -17.11
C ARG A 392 -12.56 -7.26 -17.73
N VAL A 393 -11.52 -7.25 -16.89
CA VAL A 393 -10.16 -6.98 -17.39
C VAL A 393 -9.62 -8.17 -18.19
N THR A 394 -9.92 -9.41 -17.77
CA THR A 394 -9.53 -10.61 -18.54
C THR A 394 -10.26 -10.67 -19.88
N GLU A 395 -11.53 -10.31 -19.93
CA GLU A 395 -12.32 -10.23 -21.18
C GLU A 395 -11.72 -9.18 -22.13
N LEU A 396 -11.36 -8.00 -21.62
CA LEU A 396 -10.67 -6.99 -22.42
C LEU A 396 -9.40 -7.55 -23.07
N TYR A 397 -8.53 -8.23 -22.30
CA TYR A 397 -7.27 -8.79 -22.81
C TYR A 397 -7.45 -10.00 -23.75
N LYS A 398 -8.62 -10.60 -23.82
CA LYS A 398 -8.93 -11.62 -24.83
C LYS A 398 -9.36 -11.00 -26.17
N ASN A 399 -9.81 -9.76 -26.14
CA ASN A 399 -10.33 -9.05 -27.31
C ASN A 399 -9.31 -8.08 -27.93
N ILE A 400 -8.14 -7.96 -27.35
CA ILE A 400 -6.96 -7.25 -27.87
C ILE A 400 -5.92 -8.29 -28.34
#